data_db2b7427635401f839742233faf570e9
#
_entry.id   db2b7427635401f839742233faf570e9
#
_cell.length_a   1.000
_cell.length_b   1.000
_cell.length_c   1.000
_cell.angle_alpha   90.00
_cell.angle_beta   90.00
_cell.angle_gamma   90.00
#
_symmetry.space_group_name_H-M   'P 1'
#
loop_
_entity.id
_entity.type
_entity.pdbx_description
1 polymer ?
#
loop_
_entity_poly.entity_id
_entity_poly.type
_entity_poly.pdbx_seq_one_letter_code
_entity_poly.pdbx_strand_id
1 'polypeptide(L)'
;IVATTGTKKSESYVMEIQKLYPDIHVTGEPCPMWVPLIENNEYDSPGADYFVEKRIGNLMRRDPKIDSIILGCTHYPLLINKILKYVPRGVRIIPQGEYVASSLKDYLHRHPEIDSKCSKGGTCHYLTTECADKFQESAQLFLHENIDVEKVTLE
;
A
#
# COMPACT_ATOMS: atom_id res chain seq x y z
N ILE A 1 -5.99 -8.66 -6.69
CA ILE A 1 -5.62 -7.36 -6.12
C ILE A 1 -6.61 -7.01 -5.03
N VAL A 2 -6.14 -6.59 -3.86
CA VAL A 2 -6.95 -5.91 -2.84
C VAL A 2 -6.68 -4.41 -2.92
N ALA A 3 -7.72 -3.57 -2.95
CA ALA A 3 -7.57 -2.14 -3.19
C ALA A 3 -8.70 -1.33 -2.54
N THR A 4 -8.57 0.01 -2.54
CA THR A 4 -9.68 0.89 -2.20
C THR A 4 -10.79 0.79 -3.24
N THR A 5 -11.99 1.24 -2.88
CA THR A 5 -13.14 1.25 -3.82
C THR A 5 -12.83 2.07 -5.09
N GLY A 6 -12.14 3.22 -4.93
CA GLY A 6 -11.74 4.07 -6.06
C GLY A 6 -10.76 3.35 -6.99
N THR A 7 -9.69 2.81 -6.43
CA THR A 7 -8.68 2.06 -7.19
C THR A 7 -9.28 0.86 -7.92
N LYS A 8 -10.20 0.12 -7.26
CA LYS A 8 -10.88 -1.01 -7.92
C LYS A 8 -11.78 -0.53 -9.07
N LYS A 9 -12.50 0.58 -8.89
CA LYS A 9 -13.39 1.12 -9.94
C LYS A 9 -12.64 1.68 -11.14
N SER A 10 -11.44 2.24 -10.95
CA SER A 10 -10.63 2.76 -12.06
C SER A 10 -10.06 1.67 -12.97
N GLU A 11 -10.00 0.42 -12.47
CA GLU A 11 -9.37 -0.73 -13.14
C GLU A 11 -7.93 -0.49 -13.61
N SER A 12 -7.26 0.53 -13.06
CA SER A 12 -5.90 0.95 -13.45
C SER A 12 -4.89 -0.21 -13.38
N TYR A 13 -4.95 -1.03 -12.33
CA TYR A 13 -4.07 -2.21 -12.23
C TYR A 13 -4.34 -3.24 -13.33
N VAL A 14 -5.61 -3.48 -13.64
CA VAL A 14 -6.00 -4.43 -14.71
C VAL A 14 -5.44 -3.95 -16.04
N MET A 15 -5.67 -2.68 -16.36
CA MET A 15 -5.19 -2.07 -17.61
C MET A 15 -3.68 -2.12 -17.73
N GLU A 16 -2.94 -1.73 -16.66
CA GLU A 16 -1.47 -1.71 -16.71
C GLU A 16 -0.85 -3.11 -16.77
N ILE A 17 -1.41 -4.07 -16.03
CA ILE A 17 -0.93 -5.46 -16.10
C ILE A 17 -1.19 -6.04 -17.49
N GLN A 18 -2.38 -5.87 -18.03
CA GLN A 18 -2.75 -6.44 -19.32
C GLN A 18 -2.04 -5.82 -20.52
N LYS A 19 -1.56 -4.57 -20.42
CA LYS A 19 -0.66 -3.97 -21.43
C LYS A 19 0.62 -4.78 -21.63
N LEU A 20 1.19 -5.28 -20.53
CA LEU A 20 2.47 -5.98 -20.55
C LEU A 20 2.30 -7.51 -20.61
N TYR A 21 1.24 -8.00 -20.00
CA TYR A 21 0.97 -9.43 -19.79
C TYR A 21 -0.52 -9.71 -20.01
N PRO A 22 -0.98 -9.78 -21.27
CA PRO A 22 -2.41 -9.92 -21.60
C PRO A 22 -3.04 -11.24 -21.12
N ASP A 23 -2.21 -12.27 -20.92
CA ASP A 23 -2.67 -13.59 -20.45
C ASP A 23 -2.85 -13.69 -18.93
N ILE A 24 -2.42 -12.66 -18.17
CA ILE A 24 -2.61 -12.66 -16.72
C ILE A 24 -4.08 -12.36 -16.40
N HIS A 25 -4.72 -13.30 -15.71
CA HIS A 25 -6.07 -13.07 -15.17
C HIS A 25 -6.00 -12.23 -13.88
N VAL A 26 -6.71 -11.10 -13.85
CA VAL A 26 -6.70 -10.16 -12.74
C VAL A 26 -8.07 -10.08 -12.09
N THR A 27 -8.15 -10.47 -10.82
CA THR A 27 -9.35 -10.33 -9.98
C THR A 27 -9.15 -9.26 -8.91
N GLY A 28 -10.09 -8.32 -8.80
CA GLY A 28 -10.01 -7.22 -7.83
C GLY A 28 -11.06 -7.31 -6.72
N GLU A 29 -10.68 -7.12 -5.47
CA GLU A 29 -11.57 -7.02 -4.31
C GLU A 29 -11.46 -5.66 -3.64
N PRO A 30 -12.56 -4.88 -3.52
CA PRO A 30 -12.54 -3.60 -2.80
C PRO A 30 -12.56 -3.82 -1.28
N CYS A 31 -11.71 -3.08 -0.57
CA CYS A 31 -11.55 -3.16 0.88
C CYS A 31 -11.84 -1.80 1.54
N PRO A 32 -13.08 -1.30 1.54
CA PRO A 32 -13.43 0.06 1.95
C PRO A 32 -13.17 0.36 3.43
N MET A 33 -13.15 -0.67 4.29
CA MET A 33 -12.95 -0.48 5.74
C MET A 33 -11.48 -0.53 6.17
N TRP A 34 -10.56 -0.98 5.32
CA TRP A 34 -9.18 -1.19 5.73
C TRP A 34 -8.46 0.13 6.04
N VAL A 35 -8.60 1.15 5.21
CA VAL A 35 -8.01 2.47 5.47
C VAL A 35 -8.61 3.12 6.72
N PRO A 36 -9.94 3.23 6.90
CA PRO A 36 -10.52 3.74 8.13
C PRO A 36 -10.06 3.04 9.41
N LEU A 37 -9.92 1.71 9.39
CA LEU A 37 -9.41 0.96 10.54
C LEU A 37 -7.96 1.34 10.88
N ILE A 38 -7.12 1.52 9.87
CA ILE A 38 -5.72 1.90 10.04
C ILE A 38 -5.63 3.33 10.58
N GLU A 39 -6.32 4.28 9.95
CA GLU A 39 -6.27 5.70 10.32
C GLU A 39 -6.85 5.99 11.70
N ASN A 40 -7.74 5.14 12.21
CA ASN A 40 -8.28 5.24 13.57
C ASN A 40 -7.56 4.34 14.58
N ASN A 41 -6.38 3.83 14.25
CA ASN A 41 -5.56 2.95 15.10
C ASN A 41 -6.30 1.65 15.55
N GLU A 42 -7.25 1.19 14.72
CA GLU A 42 -8.01 -0.05 14.93
C GLU A 42 -7.46 -1.23 14.11
N TYR A 43 -6.29 -1.08 13.50
CA TYR A 43 -5.71 -2.08 12.61
C TYR A 43 -5.38 -3.41 13.30
N ASP A 44 -5.23 -3.42 14.63
CA ASP A 44 -5.01 -4.64 15.41
C ASP A 44 -6.26 -5.17 16.15
N SER A 45 -7.39 -4.50 16.00
CA SER A 45 -8.66 -4.87 16.65
C SER A 45 -9.28 -6.15 16.08
N PRO A 46 -10.21 -6.80 16.83
CA PRO A 46 -11.04 -7.89 16.29
C PRO A 46 -11.89 -7.44 15.09
N GLY A 47 -12.26 -6.16 15.03
CA GLY A 47 -12.96 -5.57 13.88
C GLY A 47 -12.10 -5.64 12.61
N ALA A 48 -10.80 -5.35 12.72
CA ALA A 48 -9.88 -5.50 11.60
C ALA A 48 -9.76 -6.96 11.15
N ASP A 49 -9.67 -7.93 12.08
CA ASP A 49 -9.67 -9.36 11.75
C ASP A 49 -10.91 -9.74 10.92
N TYR A 50 -12.11 -9.32 11.36
CA TYR A 50 -13.35 -9.59 10.63
C TYR A 50 -13.33 -9.04 9.20
N PHE A 51 -12.94 -7.77 9.03
CA PHE A 51 -12.93 -7.15 7.70
C PHE A 51 -11.85 -7.71 6.79
N VAL A 52 -10.69 -8.09 7.32
CA VAL A 52 -9.62 -8.72 6.53
C VAL A 52 -10.06 -10.12 6.10
N GLU A 53 -10.51 -10.96 7.03
CA GLU A 53 -11.03 -12.30 6.72
C GLU A 53 -12.11 -12.26 5.66
N LYS A 54 -13.12 -11.38 5.83
CA LYS A 54 -14.23 -11.22 4.89
C LYS A 54 -13.74 -10.89 3.48
N ARG A 55 -12.79 -9.96 3.32
CA ARG A 55 -12.33 -9.51 2.00
C ARG A 55 -11.40 -10.52 1.34
N ILE A 56 -10.47 -11.08 2.07
CA ILE A 56 -9.63 -12.17 1.55
C ILE A 56 -10.50 -13.38 1.18
N GLY A 57 -11.43 -13.76 2.04
CA GLY A 57 -12.37 -14.86 1.74
C GLY A 57 -13.24 -14.60 0.50
N ASN A 58 -13.71 -13.36 0.29
CA ASN A 58 -14.46 -12.99 -0.92
C ASN A 58 -13.58 -13.12 -2.17
N LEU A 59 -12.36 -12.61 -2.11
CA LEU A 59 -11.41 -12.69 -3.22
C LEU A 59 -11.14 -14.15 -3.62
N MET A 60 -10.79 -14.98 -2.65
CA MET A 60 -10.44 -16.40 -2.88
C MET A 60 -11.64 -17.25 -3.31
N ARG A 61 -12.88 -16.92 -2.88
CA ARG A 61 -14.09 -17.60 -3.37
C ARG A 61 -14.42 -17.23 -4.82
N ARG A 62 -14.11 -15.99 -5.23
CA ARG A 62 -14.34 -15.52 -6.59
C ARG A 62 -13.38 -16.17 -7.58
N ASP A 63 -12.15 -16.36 -7.18
CA ASP A 63 -11.13 -17.02 -7.98
C ASP A 63 -10.19 -17.86 -7.09
N PRO A 64 -10.44 -19.17 -6.99
CA PRO A 64 -9.61 -20.09 -6.21
C PRO A 64 -8.21 -20.34 -6.80
N LYS A 65 -7.92 -19.87 -8.03
CA LYS A 65 -6.64 -20.07 -8.70
C LYS A 65 -5.65 -18.92 -8.46
N ILE A 66 -6.01 -17.94 -7.63
CA ILE A 66 -5.13 -16.84 -7.28
C ILE A 66 -3.86 -17.38 -6.61
N ASP A 67 -2.71 -17.03 -7.18
CA ASP A 67 -1.37 -17.36 -6.69
C ASP A 67 -0.63 -16.16 -6.08
N SER A 68 -1.09 -14.95 -6.38
CA SER A 68 -0.46 -13.71 -5.93
C SER A 68 -1.51 -12.63 -5.62
N ILE A 69 -1.32 -11.89 -4.53
CA ILE A 69 -2.19 -10.78 -4.14
C ILE A 69 -1.36 -9.50 -4.01
N ILE A 70 -1.66 -8.51 -4.85
CA ILE A 70 -1.06 -7.17 -4.77
C ILE A 70 -1.85 -6.34 -3.75
N LEU A 71 -1.14 -5.69 -2.84
CA LEU A 71 -1.68 -4.70 -1.92
C LEU A 71 -1.76 -3.34 -2.63
N GLY A 72 -2.92 -3.04 -3.24
CA GLY A 72 -3.15 -1.87 -4.07
C GLY A 72 -3.46 -0.58 -3.30
N CYS A 73 -2.93 -0.45 -2.07
CA CYS A 73 -3.03 0.76 -1.25
C CYS A 73 -1.81 0.85 -0.34
N THR A 74 -1.29 2.07 -0.15
CA THR A 74 -0.11 2.33 0.70
C THR A 74 -0.33 2.01 2.17
N HIS A 75 -1.56 2.02 2.66
CA HIS A 75 -1.91 1.66 4.04
C HIS A 75 -1.88 0.15 4.31
N TYR A 76 -2.16 -0.67 3.30
CA TYR A 76 -2.42 -2.10 3.51
C TYR A 76 -1.24 -2.92 4.07
N PRO A 77 0.03 -2.56 3.84
CA PRO A 77 1.15 -3.21 4.53
C PRO A 77 1.04 -3.20 6.06
N LEU A 78 0.36 -2.22 6.65
CA LEU A 78 0.13 -2.14 8.10
C LEU A 78 -0.82 -3.25 8.62
N LEU A 79 -1.61 -3.86 7.74
CA LEU A 79 -2.45 -5.03 8.03
C LEU A 79 -1.78 -6.36 7.66
N ILE A 80 -0.48 -6.37 7.32
CA ILE A 80 0.18 -7.54 6.73
C ILE A 80 0.03 -8.81 7.59
N ASN A 81 0.18 -8.69 8.91
CA ASN A 81 0.07 -9.81 9.83
C ASN A 81 -1.35 -10.43 9.82
N LYS A 82 -2.38 -9.59 9.74
CA LYS A 82 -3.76 -10.04 9.62
C LYS A 82 -4.06 -10.63 8.24
N ILE A 83 -3.55 -10.01 7.19
CA ILE A 83 -3.71 -10.51 5.81
C ILE A 83 -3.11 -11.91 5.69
N LEU A 84 -1.88 -12.11 6.17
CA LEU A 84 -1.19 -13.41 6.14
C LEU A 84 -1.92 -14.50 6.92
N LYS A 85 -2.67 -14.14 7.95
CA LYS A 85 -3.48 -15.09 8.74
C LYS A 85 -4.60 -15.73 7.92
N TYR A 86 -5.18 -15.00 6.97
CA TYR A 86 -6.34 -15.44 6.18
C TYR A 86 -6.04 -15.79 4.74
N VAL A 87 -4.85 -15.53 4.26
CA VAL A 87 -4.41 -15.90 2.92
C VAL A 87 -3.99 -17.37 2.90
N PRO A 88 -4.45 -18.18 1.92
CA PRO A 88 -4.07 -19.58 1.80
C PRO A 88 -2.55 -19.76 1.64
N ARG A 89 -2.03 -20.88 2.14
CA ARG A 89 -0.62 -21.25 1.95
C ARG A 89 -0.29 -21.34 0.46
N GLY A 90 0.84 -20.76 0.07
CA GLY A 90 1.31 -20.74 -1.33
C GLY A 90 0.88 -19.52 -2.13
N VAL A 91 -0.06 -18.71 -1.63
CA VAL A 91 -0.40 -17.41 -2.25
C VAL A 91 0.61 -16.36 -1.78
N ARG A 92 1.27 -15.70 -2.74
CA ARG A 92 2.26 -14.64 -2.46
C ARG A 92 1.57 -13.30 -2.22
N ILE A 93 1.98 -12.60 -1.18
CA ILE A 93 1.59 -11.21 -0.97
C ILE A 93 2.66 -10.27 -1.54
N ILE A 94 2.24 -9.27 -2.28
CA ILE A 94 3.10 -8.28 -2.93
C ILE A 94 2.79 -6.89 -2.35
N PRO A 95 3.49 -6.46 -1.29
CA PRO A 95 3.51 -5.07 -0.87
C PRO A 95 4.36 -4.29 -1.86
N GLN A 96 3.90 -3.10 -2.29
CA GLN A 96 4.56 -2.39 -3.39
C GLN A 96 5.82 -1.65 -2.98
N GLY A 97 5.94 -1.25 -1.71
CA GLY A 97 7.00 -0.33 -1.25
C GLY A 97 8.42 -0.76 -1.63
N GLU A 98 8.80 -1.99 -1.30
CA GLU A 98 10.14 -2.52 -1.59
C GLU A 98 10.43 -2.60 -3.09
N TYR A 99 9.43 -3.01 -3.89
CA TYR A 99 9.58 -3.08 -5.35
C TYR A 99 9.77 -1.70 -5.95
N VAL A 100 8.98 -0.70 -5.51
CA VAL A 100 9.11 0.68 -5.96
C VAL A 100 10.46 1.26 -5.56
N ALA A 101 10.90 1.07 -4.32
CA ALA A 101 12.19 1.54 -3.83
C ALA A 101 13.36 0.93 -4.63
N SER A 102 13.32 -0.38 -4.86
CA SER A 102 14.33 -1.08 -5.65
C SER A 102 14.35 -0.60 -7.11
N SER A 103 13.18 -0.40 -7.71
CA SER A 103 13.05 0.12 -9.07
C SER A 103 13.55 1.56 -9.19
N LEU A 104 13.27 2.40 -8.18
CA LEU A 104 13.79 3.78 -8.14
C LEU A 104 15.32 3.81 -8.02
N LYS A 105 15.88 2.95 -7.15
CA LYS A 105 17.33 2.82 -7.01
C LYS A 105 17.99 2.44 -8.34
N ASP A 106 17.45 1.44 -9.03
CA ASP A 106 17.95 1.02 -10.34
C ASP A 106 17.78 2.11 -11.39
N TYR A 107 16.65 2.81 -11.39
CA TYR A 107 16.41 3.95 -12.28
C TYR A 107 17.45 5.05 -12.09
N LEU A 108 17.70 5.49 -10.86
CA LEU A 108 18.70 6.52 -10.57
C LEU A 108 20.12 6.07 -10.96
N HIS A 109 20.45 4.78 -10.75
CA HIS A 109 21.73 4.22 -11.19
C HIS A 109 21.92 4.30 -12.71
N ARG A 110 20.85 4.06 -13.49
CA ARG A 110 20.89 4.16 -14.96
C ARG A 110 20.76 5.60 -15.50
N HIS A 111 20.39 6.55 -14.63
CA HIS A 111 20.19 7.97 -14.97
C HIS A 111 21.03 8.89 -14.08
N PRO A 112 22.38 8.88 -14.24
CA PRO A 112 23.28 9.69 -13.41
C PRO A 112 23.02 11.19 -13.54
N GLU A 113 22.46 11.65 -14.66
CA GLU A 113 22.05 13.03 -14.89
C GLU A 113 20.88 13.47 -13.99
N ILE A 114 20.07 12.52 -13.53
CA ILE A 114 19.00 12.75 -12.55
C ILE A 114 19.53 12.55 -11.14
N ASP A 115 20.26 11.47 -10.89
CA ASP A 115 20.83 11.16 -9.58
C ASP A 115 21.74 12.29 -9.06
N SER A 116 22.51 12.92 -9.95
CA SER A 116 23.39 14.06 -9.58
C SER A 116 22.63 15.30 -9.10
N LYS A 117 21.33 15.43 -9.42
CA LYS A 117 20.46 16.52 -8.97
C LYS A 117 19.75 16.22 -7.65
N CYS A 118 19.79 14.97 -7.19
CA CYS A 118 19.18 14.56 -5.93
C CYS A 118 20.09 14.93 -4.76
N SER A 119 19.50 15.41 -3.66
CA SER A 119 20.22 15.59 -2.40
C SER A 119 20.75 14.24 -1.89
N LYS A 120 21.85 14.26 -1.17
CA LYS A 120 22.49 13.08 -0.60
C LYS A 120 22.47 13.20 0.93
N GLY A 121 22.58 12.09 1.63
CA GLY A 121 22.64 12.06 3.09
C GLY A 121 21.42 11.45 3.77
N GLY A 122 20.36 11.09 3.02
CA GLY A 122 19.20 10.35 3.55
C GLY A 122 18.34 11.16 4.52
N THR A 123 18.29 12.49 4.39
CA THR A 123 17.41 13.34 5.19
C THR A 123 15.98 13.29 4.66
N CYS A 124 15.00 13.23 5.58
CA CYS A 124 13.58 13.32 5.26
C CYS A 124 13.00 14.62 5.81
N HIS A 125 12.19 15.32 5.00
CA HIS A 125 11.37 16.44 5.41
C HIS A 125 9.91 16.05 5.23
N TYR A 126 9.13 16.10 6.31
CA TYR A 126 7.74 15.72 6.30
C TYR A 126 6.86 16.96 6.18
N LEU A 127 6.14 17.07 5.08
CA LEU A 127 5.29 18.21 4.75
C LEU A 127 3.83 17.74 4.62
N THR A 128 2.89 18.53 5.13
CA THR A 128 1.46 18.25 5.02
C THR A 128 0.65 19.50 4.72
N THR A 129 -0.42 19.37 3.98
CA THR A 129 -1.43 20.43 3.82
C THR A 129 -2.51 20.37 4.89
N GLU A 130 -2.55 19.29 5.67
CA GLU A 130 -3.49 19.04 6.76
C GLU A 130 -2.96 19.54 8.11
N CYS A 131 -3.54 19.06 9.21
CA CYS A 131 -3.06 19.34 10.58
C CYS A 131 -1.73 18.61 10.82
N ALA A 132 -0.65 19.37 11.07
CA ALA A 132 0.68 18.81 11.30
C ALA A 132 0.71 17.88 12.53
N ASP A 133 0.07 18.28 13.64
CA ASP A 133 0.04 17.50 14.88
C ASP A 133 -0.62 16.13 14.66
N LYS A 134 -1.77 16.11 13.97
CA LYS A 134 -2.48 14.85 13.66
C LYS A 134 -1.65 13.95 12.73
N PHE A 135 -0.97 14.54 11.76
CA PHE A 135 -0.08 13.79 10.87
C PHE A 135 1.09 13.20 11.65
N GLN A 136 1.72 13.98 12.53
CA GLN A 136 2.83 13.56 13.38
C GLN A 136 2.44 12.40 14.31
N GLU A 137 1.31 12.52 15.01
CA GLU A 137 0.78 11.45 15.86
C GLU A 137 0.59 10.13 15.07
N SER A 138 -0.04 10.21 13.90
CA SER A 138 -0.26 9.03 13.05
C SER A 138 1.05 8.44 12.54
N ALA A 139 2.00 9.28 12.10
CA ALA A 139 3.28 8.84 11.59
C ALA A 139 4.15 8.17 12.66
N GLN A 140 4.14 8.68 13.90
CA GLN A 140 4.84 8.06 15.02
C GLN A 140 4.40 6.62 15.30
N LEU A 141 3.08 6.34 15.15
CA LEU A 141 2.55 4.98 15.31
C LEU A 141 3.12 4.01 14.26
N PHE A 142 3.36 4.47 13.05
CA PHE A 142 3.75 3.60 11.95
C PHE A 142 5.25 3.54 11.72
N LEU A 143 5.95 4.65 11.96
CA LEU A 143 7.41 4.73 11.80
C LEU A 143 8.16 4.32 13.08
N HIS A 144 7.48 4.29 14.23
CA HIS A 144 8.06 4.06 15.55
C HIS A 144 9.20 5.03 15.91
N GLU A 145 9.16 6.22 15.33
CA GLU A 145 10.12 7.30 15.56
C GLU A 145 9.41 8.66 15.62
N ASN A 146 10.04 9.61 16.32
CA ASN A 146 9.57 10.98 16.33
C ASN A 146 9.99 11.67 15.03
N ILE A 147 9.03 12.31 14.37
CA ILE A 147 9.28 13.11 13.17
C ILE A 147 8.80 14.55 13.40
N ASP A 148 9.49 15.49 12.78
CA ASP A 148 9.03 16.87 12.69
C ASP A 148 8.24 17.06 11.41
N VAL A 149 7.03 17.60 11.52
CA VAL A 149 6.12 17.81 10.40
C VAL A 149 5.83 19.29 10.23
N GLU A 150 6.02 19.79 9.04
CA GLU A 150 5.73 21.18 8.67
C GLU A 150 4.42 21.24 7.88
N LYS A 151 3.53 22.18 8.28
CA LYS A 151 2.33 22.49 7.49
C LYS A 151 2.68 23.43 6.36
N VAL A 152 2.29 23.05 5.14
CA VAL A 152 2.49 23.86 3.92
C VAL A 152 1.17 24.17 3.25
N THR A 153 1.12 25.21 2.47
CA THR A 153 -0.01 25.55 1.58
C THR A 153 0.46 25.42 0.15
N LEU A 154 -0.31 24.72 -0.67
CA LEU A 154 -0.04 24.65 -2.11
C LEU A 154 -0.69 25.87 -2.78
N GLU A 155 0.08 26.60 -3.59
CA GLU A 155 -0.41 27.70 -4.42
C GLU A 155 -1.15 27.18 -5.65
#